data_b1a98050bb1f11334b23791b02250a8e
#
_entry.id   b1a98050bb1f11334b23791b02250a8e
#
_cell.length_a   1.000
_cell.length_b   1.000
_cell.length_c   1.000
_cell.angle_alpha   90.00
_cell.angle_beta   90.00
_cell.angle_gamma   90.00
#
_symmetry.space_group_name_H-M   'P 1'
#
loop_
_entity.id
_entity.type
_entity.pdbx_description
1 polymer ?
#
loop_
_entity_poly.entity_id
_entity_poly.type
_entity_poly.pdbx_seq_one_letter_code
_entity_poly.pdbx_strand_id
1 'polypeptide(L)'
;RDQPRSRGLGDVYKRQDMMTSEEKIYQTLNSTPPIERLGINGYDWWNEGLHGVARAGLATVFPQAIGLAATWDETLAEQVADAVSTEARAKYNMQQRMDDTGRYKGLTLWAPNINIFRDPRWGRGHETYGEDPYLTSRMGIRFIEGLQGHDENYLKSAACVKHFAVHSGPEGLRHEFNAVVSKKDMYDTYLPAFKACIQEAHVEAVMGAYNRTNGEPCCGSHTLLIDILRNEFGFKGHVVSDCFAIRDFHEHHKVTSTPEESAAMAM
;
A
#
# COMPACT_ATOMS: atom_id res chain seq x y z
N ARG A 1 22.97 11.99 2.60
CA ARG A 1 23.50 11.06 1.58
C ARG A 1 22.53 11.14 0.40
N ASP A 2 23.01 11.69 -0.72
CA ASP A 2 22.27 11.69 -1.98
C ASP A 2 22.08 10.24 -2.40
N GLN A 3 20.84 9.78 -2.32
CA GLN A 3 20.54 8.39 -2.64
C GLN A 3 20.63 8.14 -4.16
N PRO A 4 21.08 6.95 -4.59
CA PRO A 4 21.09 6.53 -6.00
C PRO A 4 19.72 6.66 -6.69
N ARG A 5 18.64 6.73 -5.92
CA ARG A 5 17.27 7.05 -6.39
C ARG A 5 17.17 8.35 -7.19
N SER A 6 18.08 9.32 -7.00
CA SER A 6 18.05 10.59 -7.75
C SER A 6 18.41 10.42 -9.23
N ARG A 7 19.23 9.43 -9.60
CA ARG A 7 19.57 9.17 -11.02
C ARG A 7 18.41 8.50 -11.77
N GLY A 8 17.67 7.61 -11.10
CA GLY A 8 16.49 6.97 -11.68
C GLY A 8 15.30 7.91 -11.84
N LEU A 9 15.07 8.83 -10.89
CA LEU A 9 13.95 9.78 -10.96
C LEU A 9 14.05 10.72 -12.16
N GLY A 10 15.24 11.22 -12.50
CA GLY A 10 15.44 12.07 -13.69
C GLY A 10 15.02 11.39 -14.99
N ASP A 11 15.28 10.10 -15.12
CA ASP A 11 14.88 9.32 -16.31
C ASP A 11 13.38 8.98 -16.29
N VAL A 12 12.79 8.78 -15.12
CA VAL A 12 11.34 8.59 -14.98
C VAL A 12 10.59 9.84 -15.39
N TYR A 13 10.96 11.01 -14.90
CA TYR A 13 10.32 12.29 -15.30
C TYR A 13 10.47 12.55 -16.80
N LYS A 14 11.64 12.32 -17.36
CA LYS A 14 11.84 12.46 -18.83
C LYS A 14 10.94 11.53 -19.63
N ARG A 15 10.79 10.27 -19.20
CA ARG A 15 9.88 9.32 -19.86
C ARG A 15 8.42 9.76 -19.72
N GLN A 16 8.03 10.24 -18.54
CA GLN A 16 6.69 10.75 -18.29
C GLN A 16 6.35 11.97 -19.16
N ASP A 17 7.31 12.87 -19.39
CA ASP A 17 7.13 14.03 -20.28
C ASP A 17 6.96 13.61 -21.74
N MET A 18 7.52 12.46 -22.13
CA MET A 18 7.38 11.90 -23.47
C MET A 18 6.06 11.14 -23.67
N MET A 19 5.32 10.84 -22.60
CA MET A 19 4.02 10.15 -22.69
C MET A 19 2.94 11.08 -23.21
N THR A 20 2.05 10.54 -24.03
CA THR A 20 0.78 11.21 -24.38
C THR A 20 -0.15 11.28 -23.17
N SER A 21 -1.17 12.14 -23.21
CA SER A 21 -2.17 12.20 -22.15
C SER A 21 -2.90 10.86 -21.96
N GLU A 22 -3.21 10.16 -23.04
CA GLU A 22 -3.85 8.85 -23.00
C GLU A 22 -2.94 7.79 -22.34
N GLU A 23 -1.66 7.75 -22.70
CA GLU A 23 -0.69 6.87 -22.06
C GLU A 23 -0.55 7.15 -20.56
N LYS A 24 -0.54 8.42 -20.16
CA LYS A 24 -0.51 8.79 -18.72
C LYS A 24 -1.75 8.27 -18.00
N ILE A 25 -2.93 8.39 -18.60
CA ILE A 25 -4.19 7.89 -18.01
C ILE A 25 -4.11 6.36 -17.85
N TYR A 26 -3.67 5.62 -18.85
CA TYR A 26 -3.53 4.17 -18.73
C TYR A 26 -2.50 3.74 -17.70
N GLN A 27 -1.46 4.54 -17.44
CA GLN A 27 -0.49 4.26 -16.37
C GLN A 27 -1.03 4.49 -14.96
N THR A 28 -2.23 5.05 -14.78
CA THR A 28 -2.90 5.15 -13.48
C THR A 28 -3.75 3.91 -13.11
N LEU A 29 -3.88 2.96 -14.03
CA LEU A 29 -4.61 1.71 -13.79
C LEU A 29 -3.76 0.72 -12.99
N ASN A 30 -4.39 -0.21 -12.26
CA ASN A 30 -3.65 -1.27 -11.58
C ASN A 30 -2.99 -2.28 -12.54
N SER A 31 -3.50 -2.42 -13.75
CA SER A 31 -2.89 -3.20 -14.83
C SER A 31 -2.48 -2.22 -15.93
N THR A 32 -1.21 -1.82 -15.91
CA THR A 32 -0.67 -0.81 -16.83
C THR A 32 -0.21 -1.47 -18.11
N PRO A 33 -0.64 -0.99 -19.30
CA PRO A 33 -0.16 -1.50 -20.58
C PRO A 33 1.31 -1.11 -20.82
N PRO A 34 2.03 -1.86 -21.69
CA PRO A 34 3.36 -1.47 -22.10
C PRO A 34 3.33 -0.21 -22.98
N ILE A 35 4.42 0.57 -22.92
CA ILE A 35 4.69 1.66 -23.86
C ILE A 35 6.01 1.34 -24.55
N GLU A 36 5.95 0.55 -25.60
CA GLU A 36 7.13 -0.03 -26.28
C GLU A 36 8.11 1.04 -26.75
N ARG A 37 7.61 2.15 -27.33
CA ARG A 37 8.46 3.26 -27.81
C ARG A 37 9.28 3.95 -26.71
N LEU A 38 8.90 3.78 -25.45
CA LEU A 38 9.60 4.32 -24.28
C LEU A 38 10.34 3.23 -23.49
N GLY A 39 10.30 1.97 -23.94
CA GLY A 39 10.90 0.85 -23.25
C GLY A 39 10.26 0.60 -21.87
N ILE A 40 8.94 0.86 -21.74
CA ILE A 40 8.17 0.61 -20.52
C ILE A 40 7.38 -0.67 -20.71
N ASN A 41 7.65 -1.66 -19.87
CA ASN A 41 6.92 -2.92 -19.88
C ASN A 41 5.55 -2.76 -19.21
N GLY A 42 4.58 -3.59 -19.61
CA GLY A 42 3.32 -3.72 -18.89
C GLY A 42 3.56 -4.28 -17.49
N TYR A 43 2.73 -3.86 -16.53
CA TYR A 43 2.86 -4.30 -15.14
C TYR A 43 1.50 -4.37 -14.45
N ASP A 44 1.28 -5.39 -13.61
CA ASP A 44 0.12 -5.44 -12.73
C ASP A 44 0.55 -5.14 -11.30
N TRP A 45 -0.02 -4.06 -10.75
CA TRP A 45 0.33 -3.53 -9.43
C TRP A 45 -0.33 -4.31 -8.29
N TRP A 46 -1.35 -5.14 -8.59
CA TRP A 46 -2.09 -5.87 -7.58
C TRP A 46 -1.43 -7.22 -7.28
N ASN A 47 -0.68 -7.27 -6.18
CA ASN A 47 -0.06 -8.49 -5.70
C ASN A 47 -0.22 -8.59 -4.19
N GLU A 48 -0.42 -9.82 -3.70
CA GLU A 48 -0.74 -10.10 -2.30
C GLU A 48 0.41 -10.83 -1.61
N GLY A 49 0.76 -10.35 -0.39
CA GLY A 49 1.88 -10.90 0.39
C GLY A 49 1.71 -10.73 1.89
N LEU A 50 0.47 -10.72 2.40
CA LEU A 50 0.17 -10.38 3.78
C LEU A 50 0.74 -11.40 4.79
N HIS A 51 0.63 -12.69 4.48
CA HIS A 51 1.21 -13.78 5.29
C HIS A 51 1.73 -14.93 4.39
N GLY A 52 2.33 -14.57 3.28
CA GLY A 52 2.83 -15.43 2.22
C GLY A 52 2.39 -14.92 0.86
N VAL A 53 3.10 -15.28 -0.20
CA VAL A 53 2.70 -14.92 -1.57
C VAL A 53 1.37 -15.60 -1.90
N ALA A 54 0.35 -14.79 -2.22
CA ALA A 54 -0.99 -15.32 -2.46
C ALA A 54 -1.39 -15.20 -3.94
N ARG A 55 -2.26 -16.13 -4.38
CA ARG A 55 -2.87 -16.15 -5.72
C ARG A 55 -1.89 -16.30 -6.89
N ALA A 56 -0.66 -16.70 -6.62
CA ALA A 56 0.40 -16.92 -7.61
C ALA A 56 0.92 -18.38 -7.56
N GLY A 57 0.04 -19.36 -7.41
CA GLY A 57 0.39 -20.76 -7.23
C GLY A 57 0.80 -21.11 -5.80
N LEU A 58 1.50 -22.21 -5.61
CA LEU A 58 1.94 -22.67 -4.28
C LEU A 58 3.03 -21.75 -3.72
N ALA A 59 2.91 -21.40 -2.43
CA ALA A 59 3.89 -20.67 -1.66
C ALA A 59 3.78 -21.06 -0.18
N THR A 60 4.76 -20.67 0.62
CA THR A 60 4.71 -20.84 2.07
C THR A 60 3.61 -19.97 2.66
N VAL A 61 2.78 -20.54 3.53
CA VAL A 61 1.75 -19.83 4.28
C VAL A 61 2.22 -19.68 5.72
N PHE A 62 2.37 -18.43 6.14
CA PHE A 62 2.74 -18.08 7.50
C PHE A 62 1.48 -17.79 8.35
N PRO A 63 1.60 -17.71 9.68
CA PRO A 63 0.50 -17.23 10.53
C PRO A 63 -0.01 -15.86 10.08
N GLN A 64 -1.28 -15.58 10.33
CA GLN A 64 -1.84 -14.24 10.14
C GLN A 64 -1.09 -13.21 10.98
N ALA A 65 -1.12 -11.93 10.57
CA ALA A 65 -0.37 -10.86 11.20
C ALA A 65 -0.63 -10.74 12.71
N ILE A 66 -1.89 -10.94 13.15
CA ILE A 66 -2.24 -10.92 14.58
C ILE A 66 -1.53 -12.05 15.36
N GLY A 67 -1.36 -13.22 14.76
CA GLY A 67 -0.62 -14.34 15.37
C GLY A 67 0.89 -14.07 15.39
N LEU A 68 1.43 -13.45 14.35
CA LEU A 68 2.82 -13.03 14.30
C LEU A 68 3.11 -11.94 15.36
N ALA A 69 2.21 -10.97 15.50
CA ALA A 69 2.35 -9.92 16.53
C ALA A 69 2.30 -10.47 17.97
N ALA A 70 1.53 -11.55 18.20
CA ALA A 70 1.45 -12.20 19.51
C ALA A 70 2.78 -12.85 19.96
N THR A 71 3.75 -13.00 19.07
CA THR A 71 5.11 -13.46 19.44
C THR A 71 5.93 -12.37 20.13
N TRP A 72 5.64 -11.10 19.90
CA TRP A 72 6.42 -9.94 20.33
C TRP A 72 7.86 -9.95 19.77
N ASP A 73 8.11 -10.70 18.70
CA ASP A 73 9.41 -10.90 18.09
C ASP A 73 9.52 -10.15 16.75
N GLU A 74 10.11 -8.97 16.82
CA GLU A 74 10.36 -8.11 15.64
C GLU A 74 11.28 -8.80 14.63
N THR A 75 12.28 -9.55 15.09
CA THR A 75 13.23 -10.25 14.22
C THR A 75 12.53 -11.37 13.44
N LEU A 76 11.60 -12.08 14.08
CA LEU A 76 10.80 -13.09 13.41
C LEU A 76 9.92 -12.45 12.33
N ALA A 77 9.34 -11.27 12.57
CA ALA A 77 8.54 -10.56 11.58
C ALA A 77 9.36 -10.23 10.33
N GLU A 78 10.59 -9.75 10.50
CA GLU A 78 11.53 -9.48 9.41
C GLU A 78 11.89 -10.76 8.63
N GLN A 79 12.21 -11.84 9.33
CA GLN A 79 12.55 -13.13 8.71
C GLN A 79 11.38 -13.72 7.89
N VAL A 80 10.16 -13.63 8.42
CA VAL A 80 8.95 -14.05 7.68
C VAL A 80 8.79 -13.23 6.41
N ALA A 81 8.92 -11.91 6.50
CA ALA A 81 8.79 -11.02 5.35
C ALA A 81 9.92 -11.22 4.33
N ASP A 82 11.14 -11.51 4.78
CA ASP A 82 12.27 -11.85 3.91
C ASP A 82 12.00 -13.15 3.13
N ALA A 83 11.43 -14.17 3.79
CA ALA A 83 11.01 -15.40 3.13
C ALA A 83 9.91 -15.13 2.09
N VAL A 84 8.89 -14.32 2.42
CA VAL A 84 7.81 -13.93 1.50
C VAL A 84 8.38 -13.23 0.27
N SER A 85 9.26 -12.24 0.45
CA SER A 85 9.86 -11.50 -0.66
C SER A 85 10.82 -12.35 -1.50
N THR A 86 11.51 -13.32 -0.90
CA THR A 86 12.33 -14.31 -1.62
C THR A 86 11.47 -15.18 -2.53
N GLU A 87 10.37 -15.71 -2.03
CA GLU A 87 9.44 -16.52 -2.83
C GLU A 87 8.78 -15.67 -3.94
N ALA A 88 8.37 -14.43 -3.63
CA ALA A 88 7.81 -13.51 -4.61
C ALA A 88 8.82 -13.24 -5.75
N ARG A 89 10.07 -12.95 -5.41
CA ARG A 89 11.13 -12.70 -6.38
C ARG A 89 11.44 -13.93 -7.24
N ALA A 90 11.51 -15.11 -6.65
CA ALA A 90 11.74 -16.36 -7.37
C ALA A 90 10.60 -16.65 -8.37
N LYS A 91 9.35 -16.50 -7.93
CA LYS A 91 8.16 -16.65 -8.78
C LYS A 91 8.15 -15.63 -9.91
N TYR A 92 8.35 -14.36 -9.61
CA TYR A 92 8.44 -13.29 -10.59
C TYR A 92 9.48 -13.60 -11.67
N ASN A 93 10.69 -13.97 -11.28
CA ASN A 93 11.77 -14.27 -12.23
C ASN A 93 11.43 -15.47 -13.15
N MET A 94 10.76 -16.49 -12.62
CA MET A 94 10.27 -17.63 -13.43
C MET A 94 9.18 -17.19 -14.40
N GLN A 95 8.19 -16.46 -13.90
CA GLN A 95 7.04 -16.00 -14.70
C GLN A 95 7.46 -15.06 -15.83
N GLN A 96 8.43 -14.17 -15.56
CA GLN A 96 9.01 -13.32 -16.63
C GLN A 96 9.63 -14.14 -17.76
N ARG A 97 10.32 -15.25 -17.44
CA ARG A 97 10.91 -16.15 -18.47
C ARG A 97 9.85 -16.90 -19.27
N MET A 98 8.65 -17.03 -18.72
CA MET A 98 7.52 -17.75 -19.36
C MET A 98 6.53 -16.78 -20.02
N ASP A 99 6.82 -15.47 -20.01
CA ASP A 99 5.91 -14.41 -20.48
C ASP A 99 4.54 -14.43 -19.75
N ASP A 100 4.54 -14.82 -18.48
CA ASP A 100 3.36 -14.95 -17.63
C ASP A 100 3.33 -13.82 -16.57
N THR A 101 2.94 -12.62 -16.97
CA THR A 101 3.13 -11.36 -16.21
C THR A 101 1.84 -10.71 -15.71
N GLY A 102 0.75 -11.44 -15.62
CA GLY A 102 -0.56 -10.90 -15.19
C GLY A 102 -0.66 -10.59 -13.70
N ARG A 103 -1.90 -10.41 -13.24
CA ARG A 103 -2.24 -10.09 -11.84
C ARG A 103 -1.70 -11.13 -10.88
N TYR A 104 -1.25 -10.68 -9.70
CA TYR A 104 -0.62 -11.44 -8.61
C TYR A 104 0.79 -11.99 -8.94
N LYS A 105 1.40 -11.54 -10.02
CA LYS A 105 2.69 -12.02 -10.50
C LYS A 105 3.78 -10.94 -10.50
N GLY A 106 3.49 -9.78 -9.92
CA GLY A 106 4.41 -8.67 -9.74
C GLY A 106 5.14 -8.69 -8.40
N LEU A 107 5.84 -7.60 -8.13
CA LEU A 107 6.67 -7.42 -6.93
C LEU A 107 6.23 -6.24 -6.05
N THR A 108 5.07 -5.67 -6.32
CA THR A 108 4.44 -4.65 -5.47
C THR A 108 3.45 -5.36 -4.55
N LEU A 109 3.88 -5.73 -3.34
CA LEU A 109 3.06 -6.49 -2.41
C LEU A 109 2.21 -5.54 -1.57
N TRP A 110 0.88 -5.71 -1.60
CA TRP A 110 -0.05 -4.89 -0.82
C TRP A 110 -0.12 -5.34 0.64
N ALA A 111 1.01 -5.21 1.31
CA ALA A 111 1.27 -5.57 2.69
C ALA A 111 2.39 -4.67 3.27
N PRO A 112 2.41 -4.45 4.60
CA PRO A 112 1.53 -4.98 5.66
C PRO A 112 0.26 -4.16 5.88
N ASN A 113 -0.73 -4.74 6.58
CA ASN A 113 -1.86 -4.01 7.14
C ASN A 113 -1.49 -3.50 8.54
N ILE A 114 -1.30 -2.20 8.67
CA ILE A 114 -0.91 -1.52 9.94
C ILE A 114 -2.05 -0.71 10.55
N ASN A 115 -3.30 -1.01 10.21
CA ASN A 115 -4.44 -0.43 10.88
C ASN A 115 -4.55 -0.91 12.33
N ILE A 116 -5.09 -0.07 13.19
CA ILE A 116 -5.33 -0.40 14.59
C ILE A 116 -6.65 -1.19 14.73
N PHE A 117 -6.58 -2.39 15.31
CA PHE A 117 -7.73 -3.25 15.54
C PHE A 117 -8.50 -2.79 16.79
N ARG A 118 -9.40 -1.83 16.64
CA ARG A 118 -10.17 -1.22 17.75
C ARG A 118 -11.57 -1.80 17.93
N ASP A 119 -12.15 -2.43 16.91
CA ASP A 119 -13.54 -2.90 16.92
C ASP A 119 -13.62 -4.37 16.48
N PRO A 120 -14.11 -5.29 17.32
CA PRO A 120 -14.18 -6.71 16.97
C PRO A 120 -15.17 -7.02 15.83
N ARG A 121 -16.05 -6.08 15.48
CA ARG A 121 -16.97 -6.21 14.33
C ARG A 121 -16.28 -5.95 12.99
N TRP A 122 -15.05 -5.47 13.00
CA TRP A 122 -14.28 -5.32 11.77
C TRP A 122 -13.78 -6.67 11.27
N GLY A 123 -14.21 -7.08 10.07
CA GLY A 123 -13.93 -8.41 9.49
C GLY A 123 -12.48 -8.69 9.16
N ARG A 124 -11.58 -7.67 9.18
CA ARG A 124 -10.17 -7.78 8.81
C ARG A 124 -9.20 -7.61 9.98
N GLY A 125 -9.69 -7.68 11.21
CA GLY A 125 -8.85 -7.51 12.41
C GLY A 125 -7.67 -8.50 12.48
N HIS A 126 -7.84 -9.74 12.02
CA HIS A 126 -6.79 -10.75 11.98
C HIS A 126 -5.62 -10.43 11.03
N GLU A 127 -5.82 -9.54 10.07
CA GLU A 127 -4.77 -9.06 9.16
C GLU A 127 -3.84 -8.04 9.81
N THR A 128 -4.12 -7.57 11.03
CA THR A 128 -3.39 -6.50 11.72
C THR A 128 -2.47 -7.03 12.79
N TYR A 129 -1.58 -6.17 13.29
CA TYR A 129 -0.71 -6.46 14.44
C TYR A 129 -1.37 -6.18 15.80
N GLY A 130 -2.67 -5.82 15.84
CA GLY A 130 -3.44 -5.61 17.05
C GLY A 130 -3.85 -4.17 17.31
N GLU A 131 -4.06 -3.83 18.57
CA GLU A 131 -4.61 -2.54 18.99
C GLU A 131 -3.56 -1.51 19.42
N ASP A 132 -2.34 -1.94 19.70
CA ASP A 132 -1.27 -1.06 20.20
C ASP A 132 -0.51 -0.39 19.05
N PRO A 133 -0.45 0.96 19.00
CA PRO A 133 0.22 1.69 17.92
C PRO A 133 1.74 1.48 17.91
N TYR A 134 2.37 1.28 19.07
CA TYR A 134 3.82 1.08 19.14
C TYR A 134 4.20 -0.31 18.64
N LEU A 135 3.54 -1.37 19.11
CA LEU A 135 3.76 -2.73 18.61
C LEU A 135 3.50 -2.80 17.11
N THR A 136 2.41 -2.20 16.64
CA THR A 136 2.08 -2.14 15.21
C THR A 136 3.18 -1.43 14.42
N SER A 137 3.73 -0.34 14.94
CA SER A 137 4.85 0.37 14.30
C SER A 137 6.08 -0.52 14.19
N ARG A 138 6.48 -1.17 15.28
CA ARG A 138 7.69 -2.01 15.31
C ARG A 138 7.58 -3.22 14.39
N MET A 139 6.47 -3.94 14.48
CA MET A 139 6.21 -5.10 13.61
C MET A 139 6.10 -4.69 12.14
N GLY A 140 5.44 -3.56 11.86
CA GLY A 140 5.29 -3.01 10.52
C GLY A 140 6.63 -2.63 9.88
N ILE A 141 7.50 -1.93 10.64
CA ILE A 141 8.86 -1.55 10.18
C ILE A 141 9.62 -2.81 9.76
N ARG A 142 9.72 -3.80 10.64
CA ARG A 142 10.48 -5.02 10.39
C ARG A 142 9.92 -5.83 9.22
N PHE A 143 8.62 -5.91 9.12
CA PHE A 143 7.98 -6.57 7.98
C PHE A 143 8.30 -5.87 6.65
N ILE A 144 8.31 -4.54 6.63
CA ILE A 144 8.68 -3.76 5.44
C ILE A 144 10.15 -3.98 5.08
N GLU A 145 11.06 -3.93 6.06
CA GLU A 145 12.49 -4.18 5.86
C GLU A 145 12.73 -5.56 5.25
N GLY A 146 12.08 -6.61 5.74
CA GLY A 146 12.14 -7.95 5.16
C GLY A 146 11.56 -8.04 3.75
N LEU A 147 10.44 -7.35 3.47
CA LEU A 147 9.87 -7.30 2.12
C LEU A 147 10.78 -6.55 1.14
N GLN A 148 11.30 -5.40 1.53
CA GLN A 148 12.07 -4.52 0.65
C GLN A 148 13.53 -4.93 0.53
N GLY A 149 14.05 -5.69 1.51
CA GLY A 149 15.44 -6.10 1.58
C GLY A 149 16.39 -4.95 1.90
N HIS A 150 17.68 -5.26 1.96
CA HIS A 150 18.71 -4.32 2.40
C HIS A 150 19.69 -3.90 1.29
N ASP A 151 19.37 -4.17 0.02
CA ASP A 151 20.21 -3.72 -1.10
C ASP A 151 20.08 -2.19 -1.25
N GLU A 152 21.22 -1.51 -1.38
CA GLU A 152 21.28 -0.04 -1.44
C GLU A 152 20.67 0.53 -2.74
N ASN A 153 20.60 -0.26 -3.80
CA ASN A 153 20.21 0.18 -5.13
C ASN A 153 18.84 -0.37 -5.59
N TYR A 154 18.46 -1.54 -5.11
CA TYR A 154 17.28 -2.26 -5.61
C TYR A 154 16.42 -2.80 -4.47
N LEU A 155 15.11 -2.58 -4.58
CA LEU A 155 14.15 -3.24 -3.71
C LEU A 155 14.04 -4.72 -4.10
N LYS A 156 14.00 -5.60 -3.10
CA LYS A 156 13.72 -7.03 -3.30
C LYS A 156 12.26 -7.24 -3.73
N SER A 157 11.33 -6.55 -3.08
CA SER A 157 9.96 -6.27 -3.51
C SER A 157 9.55 -4.90 -2.97
N ALA A 158 8.44 -4.33 -3.43
CA ALA A 158 7.90 -3.10 -2.89
C ALA A 158 6.82 -3.42 -1.86
N ALA A 159 6.95 -2.89 -0.64
CA ALA A 159 5.93 -2.97 0.39
C ALA A 159 4.90 -1.84 0.23
N CYS A 160 3.66 -2.09 0.66
CA CYS A 160 2.58 -1.11 0.63
C CYS A 160 1.83 -1.13 1.96
N VAL A 161 2.03 -0.11 2.78
CA VAL A 161 1.28 0.00 4.04
C VAL A 161 -0.16 0.38 3.78
N LYS A 162 -1.08 -0.25 4.50
CA LYS A 162 -2.52 -0.08 4.32
C LYS A 162 -3.28 -0.16 5.63
N HIS A 163 -4.45 0.39 5.67
CA HIS A 163 -5.17 1.25 4.73
C HIS A 163 -5.21 2.66 5.32
N PHE A 164 -4.70 3.64 4.60
CA PHE A 164 -4.49 4.99 5.14
C PHE A 164 -5.82 5.78 5.10
N ALA A 165 -6.42 6.19 6.27
CA ALA A 165 -5.75 6.10 7.56
C ALA A 165 -6.60 5.37 8.64
N VAL A 166 -7.84 5.74 8.88
CA VAL A 166 -8.67 5.24 10.01
C VAL A 166 -9.64 4.17 9.50
N HIS A 167 -9.14 2.99 9.18
CA HIS A 167 -9.91 1.90 8.57
C HIS A 167 -10.07 0.74 9.54
N SER A 168 -11.16 0.72 10.30
CA SER A 168 -11.53 -0.37 11.21
C SER A 168 -12.98 -0.24 11.69
N GLY A 169 -13.87 0.14 10.80
CA GLY A 169 -15.32 0.19 11.04
C GLY A 169 -15.99 -1.17 10.91
N PRO A 170 -17.30 -1.27 11.20
CA PRO A 170 -18.07 -2.48 10.99
C PRO A 170 -17.97 -2.95 9.53
N GLU A 171 -17.77 -4.26 9.34
CA GLU A 171 -17.53 -4.84 8.01
C GLU A 171 -18.65 -4.55 7.01
N GLY A 172 -19.90 -4.60 7.46
CA GLY A 172 -21.07 -4.30 6.62
C GLY A 172 -21.14 -2.87 6.09
N LEU A 173 -20.35 -1.95 6.67
CA LEU A 173 -20.27 -0.54 6.28
C LEU A 173 -18.96 -0.16 5.62
N ARG A 174 -18.15 -1.12 5.21
CA ARG A 174 -16.79 -0.92 4.68
C ARG A 174 -16.72 0.24 3.67
N HIS A 175 -17.66 0.30 2.74
CA HIS A 175 -17.69 1.27 1.64
C HIS A 175 -18.40 2.60 1.99
N GLU A 176 -19.18 2.63 3.07
CA GLU A 176 -20.00 3.80 3.44
C GLU A 176 -19.49 4.51 4.69
N PHE A 177 -18.69 3.82 5.50
CA PHE A 177 -18.28 4.26 6.82
C PHE A 177 -17.58 5.62 6.79
N ASN A 178 -17.94 6.48 7.74
CA ASN A 178 -17.21 7.72 8.00
C ASN A 178 -16.60 7.65 9.40
N ALA A 179 -15.30 7.50 9.47
CA ALA A 179 -14.58 7.51 10.73
C ALA A 179 -14.49 8.95 11.25
N VAL A 180 -15.30 9.28 12.25
CA VAL A 180 -15.21 10.55 12.96
C VAL A 180 -14.20 10.41 14.08
N VAL A 181 -13.08 11.10 13.98
CA VAL A 181 -11.94 10.97 14.89
C VAL A 181 -11.42 12.35 15.30
N SER A 182 -11.11 12.53 16.58
CA SER A 182 -10.46 13.75 17.04
C SER A 182 -9.04 13.87 16.50
N LYS A 183 -8.52 15.09 16.40
CA LYS A 183 -7.11 15.30 16.04
C LYS A 183 -6.17 14.57 17.00
N LYS A 184 -6.49 14.58 18.30
CA LYS A 184 -5.71 13.87 19.31
C LYS A 184 -5.66 12.37 19.05
N ASP A 185 -6.82 11.72 18.86
CA ASP A 185 -6.86 10.28 18.63
C ASP A 185 -6.21 9.88 17.29
N MET A 186 -6.35 10.74 16.29
CA MET A 186 -5.69 10.53 15.00
C MET A 186 -4.18 10.44 15.17
N TYR A 187 -3.56 11.36 15.88
CA TYR A 187 -2.11 11.41 16.09
C TYR A 187 -1.58 10.49 17.18
N ASP A 188 -2.40 10.15 18.19
CA ASP A 188 -1.98 9.26 19.26
C ASP A 188 -2.18 7.78 18.90
N THR A 189 -3.14 7.47 18.01
CA THR A 189 -3.56 6.08 17.77
C THR A 189 -3.41 5.65 16.31
N TYR A 190 -3.96 6.41 15.35
CA TYR A 190 -4.11 5.92 13.98
C TYR A 190 -2.95 6.23 13.04
N LEU A 191 -2.27 7.34 13.23
CA LEU A 191 -1.17 7.78 12.37
C LEU A 191 0.23 7.29 12.79
N PRO A 192 0.53 6.95 14.06
CA PRO A 192 1.89 6.63 14.48
C PRO A 192 2.55 5.51 13.67
N ALA A 193 1.82 4.41 13.40
CA ALA A 193 2.37 3.29 12.63
C ALA A 193 2.68 3.68 11.18
N PHE A 194 1.81 4.46 10.54
CA PHE A 194 2.08 4.98 9.19
C PHE A 194 3.31 5.88 9.16
N LYS A 195 3.39 6.83 10.11
CA LYS A 195 4.54 7.73 10.23
C LYS A 195 5.84 6.95 10.41
N ALA A 196 5.88 6.00 11.33
CA ALA A 196 7.05 5.16 11.60
C ALA A 196 7.46 4.34 10.36
N CYS A 197 6.54 3.66 9.71
CA CYS A 197 6.81 2.88 8.50
C CYS A 197 7.33 3.74 7.33
N ILE A 198 6.86 4.99 7.23
CA ILE A 198 7.33 5.93 6.19
C ILE A 198 8.73 6.46 6.52
N GLN A 199 8.95 6.91 7.76
CA GLN A 199 10.17 7.64 8.13
C GLN A 199 11.34 6.73 8.50
N GLU A 200 11.07 5.55 9.09
CA GLU A 200 12.10 4.61 9.53
C GLU A 200 12.34 3.50 8.51
N ALA A 201 11.28 2.83 8.04
CA ALA A 201 11.40 1.73 7.08
C ALA A 201 11.39 2.17 5.60
N HIS A 202 11.15 3.45 5.33
CA HIS A 202 11.11 3.99 3.96
C HIS A 202 10.21 3.20 3.01
N VAL A 203 9.01 2.88 3.46
CA VAL A 203 8.05 2.09 2.68
C VAL A 203 7.81 2.72 1.31
N GLU A 204 7.76 1.87 0.26
CA GLU A 204 7.64 2.33 -1.13
C GLU A 204 6.23 2.82 -1.48
N ALA A 205 5.19 2.22 -0.89
CA ALA A 205 3.81 2.52 -1.24
C ALA A 205 2.90 2.70 -0.03
N VAL A 206 1.84 3.49 -0.22
CA VAL A 206 0.74 3.67 0.73
C VAL A 206 -0.58 3.46 0.02
N MET A 207 -1.46 2.64 0.58
CA MET A 207 -2.80 2.42 0.07
C MET A 207 -3.83 3.21 0.87
N GLY A 208 -4.63 4.04 0.18
CA GLY A 208 -5.77 4.73 0.78
C GLY A 208 -6.90 3.77 1.14
N ALA A 209 -7.61 4.06 2.24
CA ALA A 209 -8.70 3.24 2.72
C ALA A 209 -10.01 3.45 1.94
N TYR A 210 -10.93 2.47 2.01
CA TYR A 210 -12.28 2.59 1.42
C TYR A 210 -13.10 3.71 2.01
N ASN A 211 -13.06 3.87 3.34
CA ASN A 211 -13.95 4.73 4.09
C ASN A 211 -13.61 6.22 3.95
N ARG A 212 -14.50 7.04 4.48
CA ARG A 212 -14.20 8.45 4.77
C ARG A 212 -13.55 8.59 6.15
N THR A 213 -12.74 9.63 6.29
CA THR A 213 -12.25 10.10 7.59
C THR A 213 -12.63 11.56 7.75
N ASN A 214 -13.39 11.87 8.81
CA ASN A 214 -13.92 13.21 9.08
C ASN A 214 -14.65 13.83 7.86
N GLY A 215 -15.37 13.00 7.10
CA GLY A 215 -16.15 13.41 5.93
C GLY A 215 -15.40 13.33 4.60
N GLU A 216 -14.07 13.30 4.58
CA GLU A 216 -13.27 13.20 3.36
C GLU A 216 -13.06 11.72 2.96
N PRO A 217 -13.29 11.32 1.70
CA PRO A 217 -12.89 10.01 1.20
C PRO A 217 -11.37 9.83 1.32
N CYS A 218 -10.91 8.75 1.96
CA CYS A 218 -9.48 8.59 2.22
C CYS A 218 -8.62 8.62 0.95
N CYS A 219 -9.13 8.06 -0.15
CA CYS A 219 -8.41 8.03 -1.45
C CYS A 219 -8.46 9.36 -2.23
N GLY A 220 -9.16 10.37 -1.74
CA GLY A 220 -9.25 11.72 -2.34
C GLY A 220 -9.13 12.84 -1.30
N SER A 221 -8.66 12.52 -0.09
CA SER A 221 -8.54 13.47 1.01
C SER A 221 -7.30 14.34 0.87
N HIS A 222 -7.48 15.63 0.69
CA HIS A 222 -6.37 16.59 0.72
C HIS A 222 -5.67 16.58 2.08
N THR A 223 -6.45 16.56 3.17
CA THR A 223 -5.91 16.52 4.54
C THR A 223 -5.01 15.30 4.76
N LEU A 224 -5.46 14.09 4.38
CA LEU A 224 -4.69 12.88 4.59
C LEU A 224 -3.52 12.75 3.62
N LEU A 225 -3.77 12.93 2.31
CA LEU A 225 -2.78 12.59 1.28
C LEU A 225 -1.75 13.70 1.06
N ILE A 226 -2.16 14.97 1.16
CA ILE A 226 -1.26 16.10 0.92
C ILE A 226 -0.70 16.64 2.23
N ASP A 227 -1.56 17.07 3.16
CA ASP A 227 -1.07 17.76 4.36
C ASP A 227 -0.30 16.81 5.28
N ILE A 228 -0.87 15.63 5.57
CA ILE A 228 -0.26 14.67 6.49
C ILE A 228 0.78 13.80 5.77
N LEU A 229 0.37 13.06 4.73
CA LEU A 229 1.24 12.07 4.10
C LEU A 229 2.44 12.69 3.37
N ARG A 230 2.18 13.66 2.48
CA ARG A 230 3.24 14.28 1.68
C ARG A 230 4.02 15.33 2.46
N ASN A 231 3.34 16.27 3.11
CA ASN A 231 3.99 17.41 3.72
C ASN A 231 4.54 17.09 5.12
N GLU A 232 3.74 16.50 6.01
CA GLU A 232 4.19 16.24 7.38
C GLU A 232 5.09 15.02 7.48
N PHE A 233 4.70 13.86 6.88
CA PHE A 233 5.51 12.64 6.95
C PHE A 233 6.64 12.59 5.92
N GLY A 234 6.59 13.42 4.89
CA GLY A 234 7.60 13.53 3.86
C GLY A 234 7.61 12.36 2.88
N PHE A 235 6.47 11.66 2.73
CA PHE A 235 6.36 10.49 1.86
C PHE A 235 6.61 10.84 0.38
N LYS A 236 7.49 10.07 -0.28
CA LYS A 236 7.88 10.28 -1.69
C LYS A 236 7.45 9.16 -2.64
N GLY A 237 7.02 8.01 -2.08
CA GLY A 237 6.61 6.85 -2.86
C GLY A 237 5.26 7.02 -3.56
N HIS A 238 4.73 5.95 -4.12
CA HIS A 238 3.43 6.00 -4.80
C HIS A 238 2.26 5.76 -3.83
N VAL A 239 1.12 6.37 -4.18
CA VAL A 239 -0.16 6.15 -3.50
C VAL A 239 -1.05 5.33 -4.41
N VAL A 240 -1.68 4.31 -3.88
CA VAL A 240 -2.68 3.49 -4.57
C VAL A 240 -4.01 3.53 -3.81
N SER A 241 -5.13 3.48 -4.53
CA SER A 241 -6.44 3.29 -3.90
C SER A 241 -6.64 1.82 -3.52
N ASP A 242 -7.47 1.55 -2.52
CA ASP A 242 -8.03 0.21 -2.37
C ASP A 242 -8.93 -0.14 -3.57
N CYS A 243 -9.25 -1.42 -3.74
CA CYS A 243 -9.98 -1.94 -4.91
C CYS A 243 -11.30 -1.22 -5.12
N PHE A 244 -11.42 -0.49 -6.23
CA PHE A 244 -12.60 0.29 -6.58
C PHE A 244 -12.97 1.43 -5.60
N ALA A 245 -12.13 1.80 -4.65
CA ALA A 245 -12.44 2.81 -3.63
C ALA A 245 -12.78 4.20 -4.20
N ILE A 246 -12.27 4.55 -5.39
CA ILE A 246 -12.62 5.81 -6.06
C ILE A 246 -14.06 5.79 -6.55
N ARG A 247 -14.61 4.63 -6.93
CA ARG A 247 -16.02 4.46 -7.27
C ARG A 247 -16.94 4.79 -6.09
N ASP A 248 -16.49 4.50 -4.87
CA ASP A 248 -17.27 4.77 -3.66
C ASP A 248 -17.57 6.25 -3.47
N PHE A 249 -16.80 7.17 -4.04
CA PHE A 249 -17.00 8.61 -3.91
C PHE A 249 -18.41 9.01 -4.43
N HIS A 250 -18.87 8.46 -5.55
CA HIS A 250 -20.19 8.73 -6.11
C HIS A 250 -21.25 7.67 -5.74
N GLU A 251 -20.85 6.39 -5.59
CA GLU A 251 -21.84 5.32 -5.32
C GLU A 251 -22.24 5.24 -3.85
N HIS A 252 -21.28 5.42 -2.91
CA HIS A 252 -21.51 5.18 -1.50
C HIS A 252 -21.32 6.43 -0.64
N HIS A 253 -20.24 7.17 -0.83
CA HIS A 253 -19.96 8.37 -0.05
C HIS A 253 -20.84 9.57 -0.42
N LYS A 254 -21.30 9.64 -1.66
CA LYS A 254 -22.10 10.75 -2.22
C LYS A 254 -21.42 12.12 -2.11
N VAL A 255 -20.08 12.13 -2.21
CA VAL A 255 -19.29 13.38 -2.22
C VAL A 255 -19.04 13.90 -3.62
N THR A 256 -19.24 13.06 -4.63
CA THR A 256 -19.25 13.40 -6.06
C THR A 256 -20.53 12.85 -6.69
N SER A 257 -20.88 13.34 -7.87
CA SER A 257 -22.12 12.97 -8.56
C SER A 257 -21.87 11.95 -9.68
N THR A 258 -20.65 11.94 -10.24
CA THR A 258 -20.30 11.09 -11.39
C THR A 258 -18.95 10.38 -11.22
N PRO A 259 -18.69 9.31 -11.99
CA PRO A 259 -17.38 8.66 -12.02
C PRO A 259 -16.24 9.61 -12.42
N GLU A 260 -16.49 10.52 -13.35
CA GLU A 260 -15.51 11.50 -13.84
C GLU A 260 -15.11 12.49 -12.73
N GLU A 261 -16.08 12.99 -11.97
CA GLU A 261 -15.83 13.83 -10.80
C GLU A 261 -15.03 13.07 -9.73
N SER A 262 -15.34 11.78 -9.52
CA SER A 262 -14.59 10.93 -8.58
C SER A 262 -13.14 10.73 -9.01
N ALA A 263 -12.92 10.49 -10.30
CA ALA A 263 -11.57 10.37 -10.86
C ALA A 263 -10.79 11.69 -10.73
N ALA A 264 -11.43 12.82 -11.04
CA ALA A 264 -10.82 14.14 -10.91
C ALA A 264 -10.47 14.50 -9.45
N MET A 265 -11.29 14.08 -8.48
CA MET A 265 -11.02 14.29 -7.05
C MET A 265 -9.82 13.45 -6.56
N ALA A 266 -9.63 12.26 -7.13
CA ALA A 266 -8.56 11.35 -6.74
C ALA A 266 -7.19 11.69 -7.37
N MET A 267 -7.18 12.46 -8.45
CA MET A 267 -5.96 12.89 -9.19
C MET A 267 -5.37 14.17 -8.60
#